data_03a21c053c14ce38cb06c30419faae7d
#
_entry.id   03a21c053c14ce38cb06c30419faae7d
#
_cell.length_a   1.000
_cell.length_b   1.000
_cell.length_c   1.000
_cell.angle_alpha   90.00
_cell.angle_beta   90.00
_cell.angle_gamma   90.00
#
_symmetry.space_group_name_H-M   'P 1'
#
loop_
_entity.id
_entity.type
_entity.pdbx_description
1 polymer ?
#
loop_
_entity_poly.entity_id
_entity_poly.type
_entity_poly.pdbx_seq_one_letter_code
_entity_poly.pdbx_strand_id
1 'polypeptide(L)'
;GFEKYGSDAAYPWQRFFARELDLSIYGLIWSCFLSLGMHVNIRELSVGMMILGIVMQILLLILVEPFLLCLTGTTPGKCLFGFRVAATEGRRLTWREALGRTWQVLKQGYGLQIPIYEWICLYRSYQACKAGKLLGWEEESRITKSSCRLPVRGILYVAVSAFLAAAGFFIWQAGAIPQNRGELTRREFCENYNQMQEYYGIHRPVNLPDTPLYQSVAHPMVLDEKGEWQELPGISQNFGGGYSALPVLEFKEEQGKVREIQFSLAYENENVTVTSYGDFMALAALSFICAQEEYSIVRNPPQEIYREVRANADQFQDFTVSAAGCVVECQVEETGYSWAEGGEVRTPVYGEASSYWLEFSVRKL
;
A
#
# COMPACT_ATOMS: atom_id res chain seq x y z
N GLY A 1 -17.75 -24.85 -31.80
CA GLY A 1 -17.58 -26.26 -31.55
C GLY A 1 -16.49 -26.50 -30.55
N PHE A 2 -16.70 -27.40 -29.62
CA PHE A 2 -15.66 -27.81 -28.66
C PHE A 2 -14.98 -29.06 -29.25
N GLU A 3 -13.69 -28.97 -29.53
CA GLU A 3 -12.90 -30.12 -29.91
C GLU A 3 -12.54 -30.97 -28.68
N LYS A 4 -12.72 -32.29 -28.83
CA LYS A 4 -12.40 -33.28 -27.82
C LYS A 4 -10.89 -33.49 -27.82
N TYR A 5 -10.22 -33.26 -26.70
CA TYR A 5 -8.76 -33.43 -26.59
C TYR A 5 -8.36 -34.89 -26.75
N GLY A 6 -7.53 -35.15 -27.76
CA GLY A 6 -6.52 -36.20 -27.71
C GLY A 6 -5.32 -35.71 -26.90
N SER A 7 -4.51 -36.62 -26.37
CA SER A 7 -3.38 -36.44 -25.46
C SER A 7 -2.29 -35.44 -25.85
N ASP A 8 -2.35 -34.82 -27.02
CA ASP A 8 -1.23 -34.08 -27.63
C ASP A 8 -1.22 -32.57 -27.38
N ALA A 9 -2.20 -32.02 -26.69
CA ALA A 9 -2.31 -30.57 -26.54
C ALA A 9 -2.63 -30.14 -25.09
N ALA A 10 -1.67 -30.33 -24.22
CA ALA A 10 -1.82 -30.00 -22.79
C ALA A 10 -1.77 -28.50 -22.46
N TYR A 11 -1.37 -27.63 -23.39
CA TYR A 11 -1.27 -26.16 -23.26
C TYR A 11 -0.78 -25.69 -21.88
N PRO A 12 0.38 -26.15 -21.36
CA PRO A 12 0.79 -25.89 -19.97
C PRO A 12 0.91 -24.40 -19.66
N TRP A 13 1.48 -23.62 -20.56
CA TRP A 13 1.64 -22.17 -20.37
C TRP A 13 0.32 -21.40 -20.30
N GLN A 14 -0.66 -21.75 -21.14
CA GLN A 14 -1.97 -21.09 -21.09
C GLN A 14 -2.74 -21.42 -19.81
N ARG A 15 -2.60 -22.65 -19.33
CA ARG A 15 -3.18 -23.09 -18.06
C ARG A 15 -2.53 -22.38 -16.87
N PHE A 16 -1.22 -22.21 -16.93
CA PHE A 16 -0.47 -21.42 -15.95
C PHE A 16 -0.94 -19.97 -15.94
N PHE A 17 -0.91 -19.27 -17.09
CA PHE A 17 -1.34 -17.87 -17.16
C PHE A 17 -2.82 -17.67 -16.80
N ALA A 18 -3.69 -18.63 -17.12
CA ALA A 18 -5.08 -18.59 -16.67
C ALA A 18 -5.20 -18.62 -15.14
N ARG A 19 -4.37 -19.41 -14.49
CA ARG A 19 -4.34 -19.51 -13.02
C ARG A 19 -3.74 -18.24 -12.39
N GLU A 20 -2.63 -17.75 -12.93
CA GLU A 20 -2.02 -16.50 -12.46
C GLU A 20 -2.99 -15.32 -12.53
N LEU A 21 -3.82 -15.26 -13.57
CA LEU A 21 -4.86 -14.24 -13.69
C LEU A 21 -5.94 -14.37 -12.59
N ASP A 22 -6.40 -15.62 -12.33
CA ASP A 22 -7.34 -15.86 -11.24
C ASP A 22 -6.77 -15.46 -9.89
N LEU A 23 -5.51 -15.81 -9.61
CA LEU A 23 -4.80 -15.43 -8.38
C LEU A 23 -4.61 -13.91 -8.26
N SER A 24 -4.29 -13.24 -9.38
CA SER A 24 -4.18 -11.77 -9.41
C SER A 24 -5.51 -11.09 -9.08
N ILE A 25 -6.64 -11.62 -9.53
CA ILE A 25 -7.98 -11.12 -9.19
C ILE A 25 -8.24 -11.29 -7.68
N TYR A 26 -7.92 -12.45 -7.11
CA TYR A 26 -8.11 -12.68 -5.66
C TYR A 26 -7.18 -11.79 -4.82
N GLY A 27 -5.94 -11.60 -5.26
CA GLY A 27 -4.99 -10.66 -4.64
C GLY A 27 -5.50 -9.22 -4.69
N LEU A 28 -6.08 -8.80 -5.82
CA LEU A 28 -6.67 -7.46 -5.96
C LEU A 28 -7.87 -7.25 -5.02
N ILE A 29 -8.74 -8.26 -4.88
CA ILE A 29 -9.88 -8.20 -3.94
C ILE A 29 -9.37 -8.03 -2.51
N TRP A 30 -8.35 -8.80 -2.12
CA TRP A 30 -7.73 -8.69 -0.80
C TRP A 30 -7.06 -7.33 -0.58
N SER A 31 -6.31 -6.84 -1.56
CA SER A 31 -5.68 -5.50 -1.51
C SER A 31 -6.72 -4.39 -1.42
N CYS A 32 -7.84 -4.52 -2.11
CA CYS A 32 -8.95 -3.59 -2.02
C CYS A 32 -9.54 -3.55 -0.59
N PHE A 33 -9.74 -4.70 0.02
CA PHE A 33 -10.22 -4.79 1.41
C PHE A 33 -9.23 -4.17 2.39
N LEU A 34 -7.93 -4.46 2.28
CA LEU A 34 -6.90 -3.89 3.16
C LEU A 34 -6.78 -2.38 2.98
N SER A 35 -6.68 -1.91 1.75
CA SER A 35 -6.42 -0.49 1.47
C SER A 35 -7.63 0.41 1.71
N LEU A 36 -8.80 0.04 1.20
CA LEU A 36 -10.01 0.86 1.28
C LEU A 36 -10.87 0.57 2.50
N GLY A 37 -10.86 -0.67 2.99
CA GLY A 37 -11.65 -1.08 4.16
C GLY A 37 -10.93 -0.90 5.49
N MET A 38 -9.64 -1.17 5.52
CA MET A 38 -8.82 -1.11 6.74
C MET A 38 -7.78 0.02 6.71
N HIS A 39 -7.68 0.79 5.63
CA HIS A 39 -6.71 1.87 5.44
C HIS A 39 -5.24 1.46 5.69
N VAL A 40 -4.90 0.21 5.36
CA VAL A 40 -3.55 -0.32 5.53
C VAL A 40 -2.73 -0.04 4.27
N ASN A 41 -1.50 0.43 4.45
CA ASN A 41 -0.57 0.62 3.34
C ASN A 41 -0.09 -0.74 2.81
N ILE A 42 -0.62 -1.15 1.66
CA ILE A 42 -0.33 -2.46 1.05
C ILE A 42 1.11 -2.63 0.56
N ARG A 43 1.91 -1.56 0.51
CA ARG A 43 3.34 -1.63 0.14
C ARG A 43 4.28 -1.80 1.34
N GLU A 44 3.81 -1.49 2.53
CA GLU A 44 4.60 -1.56 3.76
C GLU A 44 4.06 -2.60 4.74
N LEU A 45 3.56 -3.71 4.17
CA LEU A 45 3.03 -4.80 4.97
C LEU A 45 4.12 -5.49 5.78
N SER A 46 3.85 -5.73 7.05
CA SER A 46 4.70 -6.62 7.87
C SER A 46 4.71 -8.04 7.31
N VAL A 47 5.75 -8.82 7.62
CA VAL A 47 5.86 -10.23 7.20
C VAL A 47 4.62 -11.02 7.63
N GLY A 48 4.06 -10.75 8.82
CA GLY A 48 2.83 -11.39 9.28
C GLY A 48 1.62 -11.07 8.39
N MET A 49 1.46 -9.82 7.97
CA MET A 49 0.39 -9.41 7.05
C MET A 49 0.57 -9.99 5.64
N MET A 50 1.82 -10.13 5.17
CA MET A 50 2.10 -10.81 3.91
C MET A 50 1.68 -12.29 3.95
N ILE A 51 2.02 -13.01 5.04
CA ILE A 51 1.61 -14.41 5.26
C ILE A 51 0.08 -14.49 5.34
N LEU A 52 -0.56 -13.60 6.07
CA LEU A 52 -2.02 -13.53 6.13
C LEU A 52 -2.62 -13.33 4.73
N GLY A 53 -2.01 -12.49 3.91
CA GLY A 53 -2.42 -12.26 2.51
C GLY A 53 -2.39 -13.55 1.68
N ILE A 54 -1.33 -14.35 1.79
CA ILE A 54 -1.23 -15.65 1.13
C ILE A 54 -2.34 -16.59 1.61
N VAL A 55 -2.57 -16.67 2.92
CA VAL A 55 -3.63 -17.50 3.50
C VAL A 55 -5.01 -17.06 2.98
N MET A 56 -5.29 -15.77 2.96
CA MET A 56 -6.56 -15.23 2.46
C MET A 56 -6.74 -15.49 0.96
N GLN A 57 -5.67 -15.38 0.17
CA GLN A 57 -5.71 -15.71 -1.26
C GLN A 57 -6.01 -17.21 -1.49
N ILE A 58 -5.42 -18.10 -0.69
CA ILE A 58 -5.72 -19.54 -0.71
C ILE A 58 -7.19 -19.79 -0.31
N LEU A 59 -7.70 -19.14 0.72
CA LEU A 59 -9.08 -19.27 1.14
C LEU A 59 -10.06 -18.81 0.05
N LEU A 60 -9.78 -17.66 -0.57
CA LEU A 60 -10.59 -17.18 -1.71
C LEU A 60 -10.55 -18.16 -2.87
N LEU A 61 -9.38 -18.72 -3.18
CA LEU A 61 -9.25 -19.75 -4.22
C LEU A 61 -10.11 -20.98 -3.92
N ILE A 62 -10.06 -21.52 -2.68
CA ILE A 62 -10.80 -22.73 -2.28
C ILE A 62 -12.31 -22.49 -2.26
N LEU A 63 -12.77 -21.28 -2.00
CA LEU A 63 -14.19 -20.93 -1.96
C LEU A 63 -14.74 -20.55 -3.32
N VAL A 64 -14.07 -19.64 -4.02
CA VAL A 64 -14.57 -19.01 -5.24
C VAL A 64 -14.40 -19.91 -6.46
N GLU A 65 -13.27 -20.60 -6.62
CA GLU A 65 -13.03 -21.43 -7.79
C GLU A 65 -14.04 -22.59 -7.91
N PRO A 66 -14.29 -23.43 -6.86
CA PRO A 66 -15.27 -24.48 -6.95
C PRO A 66 -16.68 -23.96 -7.26
N PHE A 67 -17.04 -22.82 -6.66
CA PHE A 67 -18.32 -22.16 -6.93
C PHE A 67 -18.48 -21.79 -8.42
N LEU A 68 -17.48 -21.15 -9.01
CA LEU A 68 -17.48 -20.80 -10.42
C LEU A 68 -17.47 -22.05 -11.33
N LEU A 69 -16.72 -23.07 -10.97
CA LEU A 69 -16.68 -24.32 -11.75
C LEU A 69 -18.03 -25.04 -11.73
N CYS A 70 -18.75 -25.05 -10.61
CA CYS A 70 -20.11 -25.62 -10.54
C CYS A 70 -21.12 -24.84 -11.38
N LEU A 71 -21.06 -23.48 -11.31
CA LEU A 71 -22.01 -22.61 -11.99
C LEU A 71 -21.78 -22.52 -13.50
N THR A 72 -20.54 -22.29 -13.89
CA THR A 72 -20.20 -21.91 -15.28
C THR A 72 -19.29 -22.92 -15.98
N GLY A 73 -18.65 -23.81 -15.22
CA GLY A 73 -17.62 -24.73 -15.72
C GLY A 73 -16.28 -24.03 -16.03
N THR A 74 -16.11 -22.75 -15.63
CA THR A 74 -14.87 -21.99 -15.92
C THR A 74 -14.60 -20.96 -14.83
N THR A 75 -13.40 -20.38 -14.83
CA THR A 75 -13.02 -19.22 -14.02
C THR A 75 -12.68 -18.05 -14.96
N PRO A 76 -12.57 -16.80 -14.48
CA PRO A 76 -12.20 -15.67 -15.34
C PRO A 76 -10.94 -15.93 -16.16
N GLY A 77 -9.86 -16.38 -15.53
CA GLY A 77 -8.61 -16.71 -16.24
C GLY A 77 -8.77 -17.86 -17.24
N LYS A 78 -9.48 -18.93 -16.87
CA LYS A 78 -9.76 -20.06 -17.77
C LYS A 78 -10.66 -19.63 -18.94
N CYS A 79 -11.66 -18.80 -18.69
CA CYS A 79 -12.57 -18.28 -19.70
C CYS A 79 -11.79 -17.47 -20.76
N LEU A 80 -10.86 -16.62 -20.33
CA LEU A 80 -10.01 -15.82 -21.22
C LEU A 80 -9.24 -16.70 -22.21
N PHE A 81 -8.68 -17.83 -21.74
CA PHE A 81 -8.00 -18.79 -22.62
C PHE A 81 -8.96 -19.82 -23.26
N GLY A 82 -10.27 -19.72 -22.99
CA GLY A 82 -11.32 -20.57 -23.54
C GLY A 82 -11.32 -21.98 -22.99
N PHE A 83 -10.82 -22.16 -21.79
CA PHE A 83 -10.90 -23.43 -21.08
C PHE A 83 -12.24 -23.60 -20.38
N ARG A 84 -12.80 -24.77 -20.47
CA ARG A 84 -13.93 -25.22 -19.64
C ARG A 84 -13.57 -26.53 -18.97
N VAL A 85 -14.04 -26.70 -17.75
CA VAL A 85 -13.85 -27.88 -16.95
C VAL A 85 -15.21 -28.57 -16.79
N ALA A 86 -15.27 -29.86 -17.07
CA ALA A 86 -16.43 -30.68 -16.92
C ALA A 86 -16.05 -32.05 -16.32
N ALA A 87 -17.00 -32.76 -15.75
CA ALA A 87 -16.81 -34.15 -15.36
C ALA A 87 -16.52 -35.02 -16.60
N THR A 88 -15.94 -36.18 -16.39
CA THR A 88 -15.63 -37.14 -17.48
C THR A 88 -16.84 -37.48 -18.32
N GLU A 89 -18.04 -37.48 -17.74
CA GLU A 89 -19.33 -37.71 -18.40
C GLU A 89 -19.86 -36.50 -19.19
N GLY A 90 -19.14 -35.36 -19.18
CA GLY A 90 -19.56 -34.14 -19.87
C GLY A 90 -20.53 -33.26 -19.10
N ARG A 91 -20.99 -33.66 -17.91
CA ARG A 91 -21.80 -32.84 -17.00
C ARG A 91 -20.93 -31.81 -16.27
N ARG A 92 -21.56 -30.83 -15.65
CA ARG A 92 -20.88 -29.90 -14.74
C ARG A 92 -20.37 -30.63 -13.49
N LEU A 93 -19.29 -30.11 -12.91
CA LEU A 93 -18.80 -30.65 -11.65
C LEU A 93 -19.78 -30.36 -10.52
N THR A 94 -19.94 -31.30 -9.62
CA THR A 94 -20.57 -31.06 -8.33
C THR A 94 -19.61 -30.28 -7.42
N TRP A 95 -20.14 -29.68 -6.36
CA TRP A 95 -19.30 -28.93 -5.39
C TRP A 95 -18.14 -29.75 -4.83
N ARG A 96 -18.39 -31.03 -4.46
CA ARG A 96 -17.35 -31.93 -3.93
C ARG A 96 -16.25 -32.22 -4.96
N GLU A 97 -16.62 -32.49 -6.20
CA GLU A 97 -15.65 -32.74 -7.29
C GLU A 97 -14.84 -31.48 -7.61
N ALA A 98 -15.49 -30.32 -7.67
CA ALA A 98 -14.83 -29.04 -7.91
C ALA A 98 -13.87 -28.66 -6.78
N LEU A 99 -14.28 -28.86 -5.52
CA LEU A 99 -13.47 -28.61 -4.34
C LEU A 99 -12.26 -29.57 -4.29
N GLY A 100 -12.49 -30.88 -4.48
CA GLY A 100 -11.43 -31.89 -4.53
C GLY A 100 -10.40 -31.57 -5.62
N ARG A 101 -10.86 -31.18 -6.81
CA ARG A 101 -10.01 -30.73 -7.90
C ARG A 101 -9.18 -29.50 -7.55
N THR A 102 -9.82 -28.45 -7.01
CA THR A 102 -9.13 -27.21 -6.62
C THR A 102 -8.08 -27.49 -5.54
N TRP A 103 -8.40 -28.36 -4.56
CA TRP A 103 -7.46 -28.78 -3.54
C TRP A 103 -6.25 -29.52 -4.11
N GLN A 104 -6.49 -30.46 -5.04
CA GLN A 104 -5.38 -31.19 -5.70
C GLN A 104 -4.50 -30.26 -6.54
N VAL A 105 -5.10 -29.29 -7.28
CA VAL A 105 -4.35 -28.28 -8.01
C VAL A 105 -3.50 -27.44 -7.06
N LEU A 106 -4.04 -27.00 -5.93
CA LEU A 106 -3.32 -26.22 -4.94
C LEU A 106 -2.15 -27.02 -4.33
N LYS A 107 -2.41 -28.29 -3.95
CA LYS A 107 -1.40 -29.14 -3.30
C LYS A 107 -0.31 -29.62 -4.27
N GLN A 108 -0.70 -30.13 -5.43
CA GLN A 108 0.22 -30.79 -6.37
C GLN A 108 0.72 -29.85 -7.47
N GLY A 109 -0.08 -28.86 -7.85
CA GLY A 109 0.26 -27.89 -8.90
C GLY A 109 1.04 -26.69 -8.36
N TYR A 110 0.61 -26.14 -7.22
CA TYR A 110 1.17 -24.91 -6.64
C TYR A 110 1.89 -25.12 -5.30
N GLY A 111 2.00 -26.37 -4.82
CA GLY A 111 2.75 -26.65 -3.58
C GLY A 111 2.29 -25.84 -2.38
N LEU A 112 0.98 -25.52 -2.27
CA LEU A 112 0.39 -24.65 -1.24
C LEU A 112 0.99 -23.23 -1.21
N GLN A 113 1.52 -22.75 -2.31
CA GLN A 113 2.23 -21.47 -2.44
C GLN A 113 3.44 -21.32 -1.49
N ILE A 114 4.02 -22.47 -1.06
CA ILE A 114 5.24 -22.46 -0.26
C ILE A 114 6.41 -22.11 -1.18
N PRO A 115 7.20 -21.06 -0.89
CA PRO A 115 8.34 -20.65 -1.71
C PRO A 115 9.29 -21.83 -1.99
N ILE A 116 9.88 -21.89 -3.18
CA ILE A 116 10.74 -22.97 -3.68
C ILE A 116 9.93 -24.26 -3.98
N TYR A 117 9.08 -24.75 -3.07
CA TYR A 117 8.28 -25.96 -3.29
C TYR A 117 7.25 -25.74 -4.42
N GLU A 118 6.68 -24.57 -4.53
CA GLU A 118 5.82 -24.16 -5.65
C GLU A 118 6.52 -24.34 -7.00
N TRP A 119 7.75 -23.86 -7.13
CA TRP A 119 8.54 -24.01 -8.36
C TRP A 119 8.78 -25.46 -8.73
N ILE A 120 9.02 -26.31 -7.74
CA ILE A 120 9.20 -27.77 -7.95
C ILE A 120 7.89 -28.39 -8.45
N CYS A 121 6.76 -28.03 -7.85
CA CYS A 121 5.44 -28.54 -8.25
C CYS A 121 5.05 -28.06 -9.65
N LEU A 122 5.27 -26.79 -9.97
CA LEU A 122 5.03 -26.22 -11.30
C LEU A 122 5.89 -26.92 -12.36
N TYR A 123 7.18 -27.12 -12.08
CA TYR A 123 8.07 -27.81 -13.00
C TYR A 123 7.67 -29.26 -13.24
N ARG A 124 7.30 -30.01 -12.19
CA ARG A 124 6.79 -31.38 -12.30
C ARG A 124 5.50 -31.43 -13.13
N SER A 125 4.56 -30.51 -12.88
CA SER A 125 3.33 -30.40 -13.63
C SER A 125 3.58 -30.08 -15.11
N TYR A 126 4.54 -29.17 -15.39
CA TYR A 126 4.96 -28.85 -16.75
C TYR A 126 5.55 -30.09 -17.48
N GLN A 127 6.43 -30.84 -16.83
CA GLN A 127 7.03 -32.05 -17.39
C GLN A 127 5.98 -33.13 -17.65
N ALA A 128 5.04 -33.32 -16.73
CA ALA A 128 3.93 -34.25 -16.90
C ALA A 128 3.05 -33.85 -18.10
N CYS A 129 2.69 -32.58 -18.20
CA CYS A 129 1.97 -32.05 -19.34
C CYS A 129 2.72 -32.25 -20.67
N LYS A 130 4.02 -31.96 -20.71
CA LYS A 130 4.85 -32.14 -21.89
C LYS A 130 4.97 -33.61 -22.31
N ALA A 131 4.95 -34.53 -21.37
CA ALA A 131 4.97 -35.97 -21.59
C ALA A 131 3.59 -36.55 -21.94
N GLY A 132 2.53 -35.72 -22.07
CA GLY A 132 1.18 -36.19 -22.36
C GLY A 132 0.53 -36.99 -21.21
N LYS A 133 1.09 -36.90 -19.97
CA LYS A 133 0.53 -37.59 -18.82
C LYS A 133 -0.64 -36.81 -18.23
N LEU A 134 -1.69 -37.52 -17.79
CA LEU A 134 -2.76 -36.92 -17.02
C LEU A 134 -2.24 -36.41 -15.68
N LEU A 135 -2.65 -35.21 -15.30
CA LEU A 135 -2.37 -34.66 -13.99
C LEU A 135 -3.37 -35.23 -12.96
N GLY A 136 -2.96 -35.40 -11.71
CA GLY A 136 -3.80 -36.06 -10.69
C GLY A 136 -5.19 -35.45 -10.51
N TRP A 137 -5.34 -34.13 -10.78
CA TRP A 137 -6.64 -33.46 -10.74
C TRP A 137 -7.47 -33.57 -12.02
N GLU A 138 -7.00 -34.34 -13.01
CA GLU A 138 -7.70 -34.61 -14.28
C GLU A 138 -8.29 -35.99 -14.37
N GLU A 139 -8.11 -36.83 -13.35
CA GLU A 139 -8.66 -38.18 -13.32
C GLU A 139 -10.18 -38.18 -13.35
N GLU A 140 -10.83 -37.25 -12.63
CA GLU A 140 -12.28 -37.12 -12.53
C GLU A 140 -12.86 -35.96 -13.35
N SER A 141 -12.00 -35.18 -14.01
CA SER A 141 -12.42 -33.99 -14.76
C SER A 141 -11.68 -33.86 -16.08
N ARG A 142 -12.37 -33.34 -17.09
CA ARG A 142 -11.82 -33.04 -18.41
C ARG A 142 -11.78 -31.54 -18.66
N ILE A 143 -10.68 -31.08 -19.25
CA ILE A 143 -10.56 -29.70 -19.72
C ILE A 143 -10.86 -29.69 -21.21
N THR A 144 -11.82 -28.89 -21.64
CA THR A 144 -12.11 -28.63 -23.05
C THR A 144 -11.67 -27.22 -23.41
N LYS A 145 -11.26 -27.01 -24.65
CA LYS A 145 -10.81 -25.71 -25.14
C LYS A 145 -11.65 -25.29 -26.35
N SER A 146 -12.02 -24.02 -26.38
CA SER A 146 -12.66 -23.42 -27.55
C SER A 146 -11.64 -23.07 -28.63
N SER A 147 -11.95 -23.32 -29.89
CA SER A 147 -11.12 -22.99 -31.04
C SER A 147 -11.12 -21.47 -31.32
N CYS A 148 -10.39 -20.69 -30.57
CA CYS A 148 -10.19 -19.26 -30.85
C CYS A 148 -8.72 -18.97 -31.13
N ARG A 149 -8.46 -17.95 -31.96
CA ARG A 149 -7.08 -17.60 -32.35
C ARG A 149 -6.22 -17.23 -31.16
N LEU A 150 -5.12 -17.94 -30.99
CA LEU A 150 -4.19 -17.79 -29.88
C LEU A 150 -3.65 -16.35 -29.69
N PRO A 151 -3.23 -15.62 -30.77
CA PRO A 151 -2.70 -14.28 -30.60
C PRO A 151 -3.70 -13.28 -29.98
N VAL A 152 -4.98 -13.40 -30.32
CA VAL A 152 -6.03 -12.52 -29.75
C VAL A 152 -6.16 -12.72 -28.25
N ARG A 153 -6.09 -13.97 -27.78
CA ARG A 153 -6.17 -14.29 -26.33
C ARG A 153 -4.93 -13.83 -25.57
N GLY A 154 -3.73 -13.88 -26.21
CA GLY A 154 -2.51 -13.34 -25.63
C GLY A 154 -2.59 -11.82 -25.44
N ILE A 155 -3.06 -11.11 -26.48
CA ILE A 155 -3.27 -9.64 -26.38
C ILE A 155 -4.29 -9.31 -25.27
N LEU A 156 -5.41 -10.04 -25.23
CA LEU A 156 -6.42 -9.84 -24.20
C LEU A 156 -5.89 -10.12 -22.79
N TYR A 157 -5.06 -11.16 -22.62
CA TYR A 157 -4.40 -11.44 -21.34
C TYR A 157 -3.50 -10.27 -20.89
N VAL A 158 -2.67 -9.74 -21.78
CA VAL A 158 -1.81 -8.60 -21.48
C VAL A 158 -2.65 -7.37 -21.12
N ALA A 159 -3.72 -7.09 -21.86
CA ALA A 159 -4.60 -5.96 -21.60
C ALA A 159 -5.31 -6.08 -20.22
N VAL A 160 -5.83 -7.27 -19.89
CA VAL A 160 -6.47 -7.52 -18.59
C VAL A 160 -5.45 -7.45 -17.46
N SER A 161 -4.26 -8.02 -17.63
CA SER A 161 -3.19 -7.94 -16.62
C SER A 161 -2.74 -6.51 -16.39
N ALA A 162 -2.58 -5.71 -17.44
CA ALA A 162 -2.27 -4.28 -17.33
C ALA A 162 -3.39 -3.51 -16.61
N PHE A 163 -4.65 -3.83 -16.89
CA PHE A 163 -5.79 -3.25 -16.18
C PHE A 163 -5.78 -3.60 -14.69
N LEU A 164 -5.53 -4.87 -14.34
CA LEU A 164 -5.45 -5.29 -12.92
C LEU A 164 -4.28 -4.60 -12.20
N ALA A 165 -3.12 -4.46 -12.86
CA ALA A 165 -1.98 -3.75 -12.31
C ALA A 165 -2.30 -2.26 -12.08
N ALA A 166 -2.95 -1.60 -13.05
CA ALA A 166 -3.39 -0.22 -12.91
C ALA A 166 -4.42 -0.08 -11.78
N ALA A 167 -5.41 -1.00 -11.70
CA ALA A 167 -6.38 -1.00 -10.61
C ALA A 167 -5.71 -1.15 -9.24
N GLY A 168 -4.73 -2.06 -9.10
CA GLY A 168 -3.94 -2.21 -7.88
C GLY A 168 -3.18 -0.95 -7.50
N PHE A 169 -2.59 -0.26 -8.49
CA PHE A 169 -1.94 1.04 -8.27
C PHE A 169 -2.92 2.10 -7.76
N PHE A 170 -4.10 2.22 -8.38
CA PHE A 170 -5.12 3.16 -7.93
C PHE A 170 -5.70 2.82 -6.55
N ILE A 171 -5.90 1.53 -6.23
CA ILE A 171 -6.33 1.09 -4.90
C ILE A 171 -5.31 1.50 -3.84
N TRP A 172 -4.01 1.29 -4.11
CA TRP A 172 -2.94 1.73 -3.22
C TRP A 172 -2.95 3.25 -3.00
N GLN A 173 -3.07 4.03 -4.06
CA GLN A 173 -3.15 5.49 -3.95
C GLN A 173 -4.41 5.95 -3.20
N ALA A 174 -5.54 5.28 -3.44
CA ALA A 174 -6.80 5.61 -2.78
C ALA A 174 -6.78 5.34 -1.26
N GLY A 175 -5.99 4.36 -0.81
CA GLY A 175 -5.79 4.09 0.61
C GLY A 175 -5.13 5.23 1.38
N ALA A 176 -4.36 6.09 0.68
CA ALA A 176 -3.73 7.29 1.24
C ALA A 176 -4.66 8.53 1.24
N ILE A 177 -5.93 8.38 0.89
CA ILE A 177 -6.91 9.48 0.99
C ILE A 177 -7.50 9.49 2.41
N PRO A 178 -7.50 10.63 3.12
CA PRO A 178 -8.06 10.73 4.45
C PRO A 178 -9.58 10.51 4.46
N GLN A 179 -10.11 10.05 5.61
CA GLN A 179 -11.53 9.71 5.77
C GLN A 179 -12.41 10.96 5.77
N ASN A 180 -11.99 12.02 6.49
CA ASN A 180 -12.74 13.27 6.54
C ASN A 180 -12.42 14.11 5.31
N ARG A 181 -13.46 14.56 4.60
CA ARG A 181 -13.35 15.28 3.34
C ARG A 181 -14.17 16.57 3.35
N GLY A 182 -13.81 17.48 2.47
CA GLY A 182 -14.43 18.80 2.34
C GLY A 182 -13.80 19.82 3.28
N GLU A 183 -14.62 20.74 3.78
CA GLU A 183 -14.17 21.74 4.76
C GLU A 183 -14.00 21.11 6.15
N LEU A 184 -12.76 20.95 6.58
CA LEU A 184 -12.41 20.29 7.83
C LEU A 184 -12.62 21.19 9.05
N THR A 185 -13.14 20.62 10.12
CA THR A 185 -12.95 21.14 11.48
C THR A 185 -11.55 20.76 11.97
N ARG A 186 -11.06 21.38 13.05
CA ARG A 186 -9.79 21.04 13.68
C ARG A 186 -9.74 19.55 14.07
N ARG A 187 -10.80 19.05 14.68
CA ARG A 187 -10.93 17.62 15.05
C ARG A 187 -10.78 16.71 13.82
N GLU A 188 -11.52 16.98 12.74
CA GLU A 188 -11.45 16.19 11.51
C GLU A 188 -10.05 16.21 10.85
N PHE A 189 -9.37 17.36 10.95
CA PHE A 189 -7.97 17.43 10.52
C PHE A 189 -7.05 16.55 11.37
N CYS A 190 -7.16 16.62 12.70
CA CYS A 190 -6.35 15.81 13.60
C CYS A 190 -6.60 14.31 13.39
N GLU A 191 -7.84 13.89 13.19
CA GLU A 191 -8.20 12.52 12.83
C GLU A 191 -7.55 12.10 11.49
N ASN A 192 -7.58 12.96 10.48
CA ASN A 192 -6.92 12.72 9.20
C ASN A 192 -5.39 12.62 9.36
N TYR A 193 -4.79 13.49 10.15
CA TYR A 193 -3.35 13.48 10.40
C TYR A 193 -2.91 12.17 11.07
N ASN A 194 -3.61 11.74 12.11
CA ASN A 194 -3.33 10.49 12.81
C ASN A 194 -3.50 9.28 11.88
N GLN A 195 -4.53 9.27 11.04
CA GLN A 195 -4.74 8.24 10.02
C GLN A 195 -3.58 8.19 9.02
N MET A 196 -3.11 9.34 8.54
CA MET A 196 -1.97 9.41 7.62
C MET A 196 -0.68 8.97 8.28
N GLN A 197 -0.47 9.35 9.54
CA GLN A 197 0.67 8.92 10.34
C GLN A 197 0.72 7.39 10.46
N GLU A 198 -0.41 6.75 10.76
CA GLU A 198 -0.53 5.29 10.82
C GLU A 198 -0.31 4.66 9.44
N TYR A 199 -0.95 5.21 8.40
CA TYR A 199 -0.83 4.71 7.03
C TYR A 199 0.60 4.72 6.50
N TYR A 200 1.38 5.76 6.82
CA TYR A 200 2.78 5.89 6.41
C TYR A 200 3.77 5.24 7.40
N GLY A 201 3.28 4.67 8.50
CA GLY A 201 4.12 4.02 9.52
C GLY A 201 5.08 4.98 10.24
N ILE A 202 4.74 6.28 10.29
CA ILE A 202 5.61 7.31 10.84
C ILE A 202 5.32 7.48 12.33
N HIS A 203 5.99 6.68 13.13
CA HIS A 203 5.93 6.76 14.59
C HIS A 203 7.25 7.36 15.11
N ARG A 204 7.43 8.67 14.99
CA ARG A 204 8.65 9.30 15.50
C ARG A 204 8.61 9.41 17.03
N PRO A 205 9.72 9.04 17.68
CA PRO A 205 9.91 9.30 19.08
C PRO A 205 10.02 10.81 19.33
N VAL A 206 9.36 11.27 20.36
CA VAL A 206 9.57 12.62 20.88
C VAL A 206 10.52 12.51 22.05
N ASN A 207 11.59 13.29 22.04
CA ASN A 207 12.36 13.51 23.25
C ASN A 207 11.60 14.49 24.14
N LEU A 208 11.26 14.03 25.31
CA LEU A 208 10.84 14.93 26.37
C LEU A 208 12.06 15.78 26.78
N PRO A 209 11.89 17.10 27.01
CA PRO A 209 13.00 18.04 27.27
C PRO A 209 13.95 17.63 28.40
N ASP A 210 13.49 16.80 29.33
CA ASP A 210 14.22 16.42 30.54
C ASP A 210 14.78 14.98 30.51
N THR A 211 14.74 14.29 29.35
CA THR A 211 15.21 12.90 29.26
C THR A 211 16.65 12.86 28.73
N PRO A 212 17.59 12.16 29.40
CA PRO A 212 18.96 12.00 28.91
C PRO A 212 18.97 11.34 27.51
N LEU A 213 19.78 11.86 26.59
CA LEU A 213 19.92 11.47 25.19
C LEU A 213 20.01 9.95 24.92
N TYR A 214 20.44 9.15 25.89
CA TYR A 214 20.62 7.71 25.79
C TYR A 214 19.49 6.88 26.43
N GLN A 215 18.46 7.52 26.96
CA GLN A 215 17.32 6.85 27.62
C GLN A 215 15.96 7.26 27.02
N SER A 216 15.93 7.83 25.82
CA SER A 216 14.68 8.23 25.19
C SER A 216 13.85 6.98 24.83
N VAL A 217 12.87 6.70 25.67
CA VAL A 217 11.76 5.80 25.33
C VAL A 217 10.79 6.62 24.50
N ALA A 218 10.72 6.30 23.22
CA ALA A 218 9.80 6.99 22.36
C ALA A 218 8.43 6.35 22.45
N HIS A 219 7.47 7.14 22.85
CA HIS A 219 6.06 6.81 22.73
C HIS A 219 5.52 7.38 21.42
N PRO A 220 4.76 6.62 20.63
CA PRO A 220 4.09 7.19 19.47
C PRO A 220 3.13 8.28 19.93
N MET A 221 3.25 9.46 19.35
CA MET A 221 2.42 10.61 19.66
C MET A 221 1.33 10.75 18.60
N VAL A 222 0.14 11.10 19.05
CA VAL A 222 -1.02 11.40 18.20
C VAL A 222 -1.57 12.77 18.54
N LEU A 223 -2.25 13.40 17.62
CA LEU A 223 -2.97 14.64 17.85
C LEU A 223 -4.33 14.36 18.50
N ASP A 224 -4.65 15.08 19.55
CA ASP A 224 -6.00 15.08 20.13
C ASP A 224 -6.96 15.96 19.31
N GLU A 225 -8.21 16.06 19.74
CA GLU A 225 -9.26 16.87 19.07
C GLU A 225 -8.95 18.38 19.06
N LYS A 226 -8.01 18.83 19.90
CA LYS A 226 -7.58 20.24 19.99
C LYS A 226 -6.32 20.53 19.19
N GLY A 227 -5.66 19.48 18.67
CA GLY A 227 -4.37 19.58 18.00
C GLY A 227 -3.17 19.55 18.94
N GLU A 228 -3.38 19.08 20.18
CA GLU A 228 -2.31 18.88 21.16
C GLU A 228 -1.76 17.45 21.06
N TRP A 229 -0.45 17.30 21.26
CA TRP A 229 0.19 15.99 21.23
C TRP A 229 -0.11 15.16 22.47
N GLN A 230 -0.60 13.95 22.27
CA GLN A 230 -0.90 12.96 23.30
C GLN A 230 -0.09 11.68 23.08
N GLU A 231 0.41 11.09 24.15
CA GLU A 231 1.05 9.78 24.11
C GLU A 231 0.03 8.66 23.92
N LEU A 232 0.32 7.72 23.00
CA LEU A 232 -0.46 6.49 22.89
C LEU A 232 -0.02 5.52 24.01
N PRO A 233 -0.92 5.13 24.94
CA PRO A 233 -0.56 4.22 26.00
C PRO A 233 -0.25 2.81 25.47
N GLY A 234 0.86 2.23 25.91
CA GLY A 234 1.16 0.80 25.76
C GLY A 234 2.14 0.39 24.67
N ILE A 235 2.65 1.31 23.85
CA ILE A 235 3.68 1.01 22.84
C ILE A 235 4.93 1.82 23.16
N SER A 236 5.98 1.18 23.69
CA SER A 236 7.30 1.79 23.83
C SER A 236 8.27 1.20 22.83
N GLN A 237 8.97 2.05 22.07
CA GLN A 237 10.07 1.64 21.22
C GLN A 237 11.33 2.39 21.65
N ASN A 238 12.46 1.67 21.77
CA ASN A 238 13.74 2.28 22.07
C ASN A 238 14.39 2.79 20.78
N PHE A 239 14.53 4.09 20.65
CA PHE A 239 15.29 4.74 19.58
C PHE A 239 16.48 5.48 20.18
N GLY A 240 17.65 5.31 19.58
CA GLY A 240 18.84 6.06 19.99
C GLY A 240 18.91 7.44 19.30
N GLY A 241 19.04 8.50 20.10
CA GLY A 241 19.31 9.84 19.60
C GLY A 241 18.34 10.91 20.12
N GLY A 242 18.85 12.08 20.51
CA GLY A 242 18.09 13.21 21.01
C GLY A 242 17.76 14.19 19.89
N TYR A 243 16.48 14.42 19.64
CA TYR A 243 15.99 15.32 18.59
C TYR A 243 15.05 16.39 19.17
N SER A 244 14.93 17.49 18.44
CA SER A 244 14.06 18.62 18.78
C SER A 244 12.60 18.22 19.04
N ALA A 245 11.92 19.00 19.86
CA ALA A 245 10.51 18.81 20.23
C ALA A 245 9.60 18.77 18.98
N LEU A 246 8.45 18.11 19.10
CA LEU A 246 7.40 18.16 18.07
C LEU A 246 6.87 19.60 17.95
N PRO A 247 6.69 20.11 16.72
CA PRO A 247 6.11 21.43 16.52
C PRO A 247 4.67 21.47 16.99
N VAL A 248 4.24 22.57 17.60
CA VAL A 248 2.86 22.81 17.96
C VAL A 248 2.12 23.34 16.74
N LEU A 249 1.04 22.67 16.35
CA LEU A 249 0.19 23.11 15.25
C LEU A 249 -0.71 24.26 15.66
N GLU A 250 -0.70 25.33 14.90
CA GLU A 250 -1.62 26.44 15.01
C GLU A 250 -2.64 26.40 13.87
N PHE A 251 -3.91 26.65 14.20
CA PHE A 251 -5.01 26.55 13.26
C PHE A 251 -5.65 27.92 13.07
N LYS A 252 -5.67 28.42 11.83
CA LYS A 252 -6.51 29.57 11.47
C LYS A 252 -7.86 29.05 11.00
N GLU A 253 -8.89 29.38 11.74
CA GLU A 253 -10.25 28.91 11.50
C GLU A 253 -11.16 30.06 11.06
N GLU A 254 -12.04 29.74 10.09
CA GLU A 254 -13.13 30.60 9.68
C GLU A 254 -14.45 29.83 9.79
N GLN A 255 -15.39 30.37 10.56
CA GLN A 255 -16.69 29.69 10.84
C GLN A 255 -16.55 28.25 11.37
N GLY A 256 -15.51 27.99 12.19
CA GLY A 256 -15.23 26.66 12.75
C GLY A 256 -14.62 25.67 11.76
N LYS A 257 -14.17 26.13 10.60
CA LYS A 257 -13.47 25.35 9.59
C LYS A 257 -12.03 25.83 9.44
N VAL A 258 -11.12 24.89 9.35
CA VAL A 258 -9.69 25.13 9.18
C VAL A 258 -9.41 25.66 7.78
N ARG A 259 -8.83 26.85 7.69
CA ARG A 259 -8.39 27.48 6.43
C ARG A 259 -6.90 27.37 6.22
N GLU A 260 -6.16 27.41 7.32
CA GLU A 260 -4.72 27.33 7.32
C GLU A 260 -4.23 26.59 8.56
N ILE A 261 -3.17 25.84 8.38
CA ILE A 261 -2.44 25.14 9.43
C ILE A 261 -1.00 25.61 9.34
N GLN A 262 -0.44 26.02 10.45
CA GLN A 262 0.93 26.50 10.51
C GLN A 262 1.64 26.00 11.75
N PHE A 263 2.95 26.01 11.72
CA PHE A 263 3.80 25.95 12.90
C PHE A 263 5.09 26.73 12.67
N SER A 264 5.69 27.19 13.73
CA SER A 264 7.00 27.85 13.71
C SER A 264 7.92 27.28 14.77
N LEU A 265 9.21 27.33 14.50
CA LEU A 265 10.28 26.93 15.41
C LEU A 265 11.33 28.05 15.42
N ALA A 266 11.80 28.41 16.60
CA ALA A 266 12.86 29.39 16.76
C ALA A 266 13.81 28.94 17.87
N TYR A 267 15.09 28.89 17.57
CA TYR A 267 16.17 28.56 18.53
C TYR A 267 17.25 29.65 18.41
N GLU A 268 17.60 30.30 19.50
CA GLU A 268 18.66 31.31 19.53
C GLU A 268 19.74 30.92 20.55
N ASN A 269 20.95 30.68 20.08
CA ASN A 269 22.10 30.30 20.90
C ASN A 269 21.86 29.06 21.78
N GLU A 270 20.93 28.20 21.35
CA GLU A 270 20.65 26.94 21.98
C GLU A 270 21.43 25.82 21.28
N ASN A 271 21.96 24.88 22.07
CA ASN A 271 22.65 23.72 21.49
C ASN A 271 21.66 22.62 21.08
N VAL A 272 20.76 22.94 20.15
CA VAL A 272 19.69 22.06 19.69
C VAL A 272 20.02 21.54 18.30
N THR A 273 20.03 20.22 18.16
CA THR A 273 20.09 19.56 16.85
C THR A 273 18.71 19.57 16.22
N VAL A 274 18.61 20.05 14.98
CA VAL A 274 17.34 20.21 14.27
C VAL A 274 17.22 19.17 13.17
N THR A 275 16.06 18.52 13.10
CA THR A 275 15.65 17.64 11.98
C THR A 275 14.93 18.46 10.92
N SER A 276 14.78 17.90 9.70
CA SER A 276 14.07 18.57 8.62
C SER A 276 12.55 18.70 8.84
N TYR A 277 11.97 17.96 9.78
CA TYR A 277 10.52 17.83 9.95
C TYR A 277 9.76 17.43 8.66
N GLY A 278 10.45 16.91 7.65
CA GLY A 278 9.88 16.64 6.34
C GLY A 278 8.69 15.68 6.38
N ASP A 279 8.75 14.62 7.19
CA ASP A 279 7.62 13.70 7.36
C ASP A 279 6.41 14.40 8.01
N PHE A 280 6.67 15.25 9.02
CA PHE A 280 5.64 15.99 9.72
C PHE A 280 4.91 16.98 8.78
N MET A 281 5.68 17.76 8.02
CA MET A 281 5.16 18.68 7.02
C MET A 281 4.37 17.97 5.93
N ALA A 282 4.90 16.84 5.44
CA ALA A 282 4.25 16.04 4.41
C ALA A 282 2.92 15.45 4.89
N LEU A 283 2.86 14.94 6.13
CA LEU A 283 1.62 14.43 6.72
C LEU A 283 0.58 15.55 6.93
N ALA A 284 1.01 16.72 7.42
CA ALA A 284 0.12 17.87 7.57
C ALA A 284 -0.44 18.33 6.22
N ALA A 285 0.42 18.44 5.19
CA ALA A 285 0.01 18.77 3.84
C ALA A 285 -0.98 17.74 3.26
N LEU A 286 -0.70 16.44 3.37
CA LEU A 286 -1.59 15.38 2.89
C LEU A 286 -2.94 15.41 3.57
N SER A 287 -2.95 15.53 4.91
CA SER A 287 -4.18 15.53 5.71
C SER A 287 -5.12 16.67 5.35
N PHE A 288 -4.57 17.80 4.88
CA PHE A 288 -5.33 18.96 4.45
C PHE A 288 -5.67 18.94 2.96
N ILE A 289 -4.66 18.73 2.09
CA ILE A 289 -4.81 18.80 0.62
C ILE A 289 -5.69 17.67 0.09
N CYS A 290 -5.42 16.42 0.52
CA CYS A 290 -6.19 15.27 0.04
C CYS A 290 -7.64 15.25 0.55
N ALA A 291 -7.96 16.05 1.56
CA ALA A 291 -9.32 16.21 2.06
C ALA A 291 -10.17 17.17 1.23
N GLN A 292 -9.58 18.06 0.44
CA GLN A 292 -10.34 19.06 -0.31
C GLN A 292 -11.31 18.41 -1.31
N GLU A 293 -12.45 19.06 -1.56
CA GLU A 293 -13.46 18.57 -2.52
C GLU A 293 -12.92 18.49 -3.94
N GLU A 294 -12.08 19.47 -4.32
CA GLU A 294 -11.46 19.58 -5.64
C GLU A 294 -10.28 18.58 -5.84
N TYR A 295 -9.91 17.87 -4.79
CA TYR A 295 -8.78 16.93 -4.84
C TYR A 295 -9.04 15.80 -5.82
N SER A 296 -8.07 15.55 -6.69
CA SER A 296 -8.07 14.45 -7.66
C SER A 296 -6.80 13.64 -7.58
N ILE A 297 -6.94 12.36 -7.22
CA ILE A 297 -5.85 11.38 -7.13
C ILE A 297 -5.06 11.21 -8.44
N VAL A 298 -5.71 11.44 -9.58
CA VAL A 298 -5.08 11.30 -10.91
C VAL A 298 -4.16 12.48 -11.21
N ARG A 299 -4.53 13.68 -10.76
CA ARG A 299 -3.74 14.89 -10.99
C ARG A 299 -2.65 15.09 -9.95
N ASN A 300 -2.96 14.74 -8.72
CA ASN A 300 -2.09 14.96 -7.56
C ASN A 300 -2.05 13.66 -6.72
N PRO A 301 -1.29 12.65 -7.13
CA PRO A 301 -1.17 11.41 -6.35
C PRO A 301 -0.65 11.70 -4.94
N PRO A 302 -1.24 11.14 -3.86
CA PRO A 302 -0.82 11.42 -2.50
C PRO A 302 0.67 11.16 -2.26
N GLN A 303 1.20 10.11 -2.86
CA GLN A 303 2.61 9.73 -2.73
C GLN A 303 3.57 10.74 -3.38
N GLU A 304 3.13 11.46 -4.41
CA GLU A 304 3.93 12.51 -5.05
C GLU A 304 3.97 13.74 -4.16
N ILE A 305 2.81 14.17 -3.62
CA ILE A 305 2.75 15.29 -2.66
C ILE A 305 3.64 14.99 -1.45
N TYR A 306 3.51 13.78 -0.87
CA TYR A 306 4.33 13.37 0.27
C TYR A 306 5.82 13.48 -0.04
N ARG A 307 6.24 12.88 -1.16
CA ARG A 307 7.64 12.85 -1.56
C ARG A 307 8.19 14.25 -1.86
N GLU A 308 7.40 15.08 -2.53
CA GLU A 308 7.81 16.43 -2.91
C GLU A 308 7.99 17.33 -1.67
N VAL A 309 7.02 17.37 -0.77
CA VAL A 309 7.10 18.15 0.46
C VAL A 309 8.27 17.68 1.32
N ARG A 310 8.39 16.36 1.52
CA ARG A 310 9.49 15.78 2.31
C ARG A 310 10.85 16.09 1.71
N ALA A 311 11.04 15.84 0.41
CA ALA A 311 12.33 16.04 -0.26
C ALA A 311 12.77 17.51 -0.25
N ASN A 312 11.84 18.46 -0.35
CA ASN A 312 12.15 19.89 -0.24
C ASN A 312 12.50 20.26 1.20
N ALA A 313 11.75 19.79 2.20
CA ALA A 313 12.04 20.02 3.60
C ALA A 313 13.42 19.47 4.02
N ASP A 314 13.80 18.28 3.52
CA ASP A 314 15.08 17.63 3.81
C ASP A 314 16.29 18.43 3.28
N GLN A 315 16.07 19.44 2.42
CA GLN A 315 17.12 20.36 1.97
C GLN A 315 17.33 21.55 2.90
N PHE A 316 16.49 21.77 3.90
CA PHE A 316 16.51 22.91 4.83
C PHE A 316 16.55 24.26 4.09
N GLN A 317 15.70 24.42 3.10
CA GLN A 317 15.59 25.61 2.27
C GLN A 317 14.11 25.99 2.09
N ASP A 318 13.89 27.25 1.70
CA ASP A 318 12.57 27.73 1.36
C ASP A 318 11.98 26.92 0.21
N PHE A 319 10.71 26.57 0.34
CA PHE A 319 9.98 25.92 -0.77
C PHE A 319 8.50 26.28 -0.78
N THR A 320 7.91 26.10 -1.95
CA THR A 320 6.47 26.23 -2.18
C THR A 320 5.99 25.07 -3.04
N VAL A 321 4.96 24.34 -2.57
CA VAL A 321 4.30 23.28 -3.31
C VAL A 321 2.81 23.60 -3.44
N SER A 322 2.26 23.48 -4.65
CA SER A 322 0.84 23.76 -4.91
C SER A 322 0.13 22.52 -5.43
N ALA A 323 -0.98 22.14 -4.78
CA ALA A 323 -1.79 20.99 -5.19
C ALA A 323 -3.26 21.21 -4.79
N ALA A 324 -4.18 20.83 -5.69
CA ALA A 324 -5.63 20.82 -5.44
C ALA A 324 -6.20 22.13 -4.85
N GLY A 325 -5.75 23.29 -5.33
CA GLY A 325 -6.21 24.60 -4.82
C GLY A 325 -5.66 24.96 -3.44
N CYS A 326 -4.65 24.24 -2.97
CA CYS A 326 -3.92 24.55 -1.75
C CYS A 326 -2.46 24.89 -2.05
N VAL A 327 -1.83 25.62 -1.14
CA VAL A 327 -0.41 25.92 -1.16
C VAL A 327 0.24 25.49 0.15
N VAL A 328 1.39 24.87 0.03
CA VAL A 328 2.30 24.53 1.13
C VAL A 328 3.49 25.47 1.00
N GLU A 329 3.83 26.19 2.04
CA GLU A 329 4.96 27.10 2.08
C GLU A 329 5.83 26.76 3.30
N CYS A 330 7.13 26.77 3.10
CA CYS A 330 8.12 26.66 4.17
C CYS A 330 9.19 27.70 3.96
N GLN A 331 9.57 28.39 5.02
CA GLN A 331 10.68 29.34 5.07
C GLN A 331 11.64 28.91 6.17
N VAL A 332 12.93 28.93 5.87
CA VAL A 332 13.99 28.49 6.78
C VAL A 332 15.12 29.51 6.79
N GLU A 333 15.43 30.04 7.95
CA GLU A 333 16.60 30.88 8.17
C GLU A 333 17.52 30.21 9.20
N GLU A 334 18.79 30.07 8.87
CA GLU A 334 19.77 29.48 9.77
C GLU A 334 21.10 30.24 9.75
N THR A 335 21.72 30.34 10.91
CA THR A 335 23.08 30.90 11.09
C THR A 335 23.84 30.06 12.12
N GLY A 336 25.12 29.78 11.87
CA GLY A 336 25.93 28.99 12.80
C GLY A 336 25.50 27.51 12.89
N TYR A 337 24.83 26.96 11.90
CA TYR A 337 24.50 25.55 11.79
C TYR A 337 25.28 24.87 10.66
N SER A 338 25.60 23.60 10.83
CA SER A 338 26.26 22.75 9.83
C SER A 338 25.57 21.40 9.70
N TRP A 339 25.82 20.71 8.58
CA TRP A 339 25.41 19.33 8.45
C TRP A 339 26.12 18.42 9.44
N ALA A 340 25.37 17.60 10.16
CA ALA A 340 25.98 16.52 10.95
C ALA A 340 26.56 15.43 10.04
N GLU A 341 27.46 14.61 10.59
CA GLU A 341 27.95 13.41 9.91
C GLU A 341 26.74 12.51 9.57
N GLY A 342 26.50 12.28 8.27
CA GLY A 342 25.33 11.53 7.77
C GLY A 342 24.31 12.38 6.99
N GLY A 343 24.35 13.72 7.15
CA GLY A 343 23.61 14.64 6.27
C GLY A 343 22.09 14.71 6.49
N GLU A 344 21.56 14.16 7.59
CA GLU A 344 20.12 14.14 7.87
C GLU A 344 19.63 15.21 8.84
N VAL A 345 20.56 15.86 9.57
CA VAL A 345 20.23 16.84 10.59
C VAL A 345 21.20 18.02 10.57
N ARG A 346 20.75 19.16 11.11
CA ARG A 346 21.57 20.37 11.31
C ARG A 346 21.99 20.48 12.76
N THR A 347 23.27 20.72 13.01
CA THR A 347 23.84 20.92 14.35
C THR A 347 24.50 22.27 14.47
N PRO A 348 24.38 22.96 15.64
CA PRO A 348 25.08 24.20 15.87
C PRO A 348 26.61 23.99 15.82
N VAL A 349 27.30 24.93 15.20
CA VAL A 349 28.79 24.92 15.17
C VAL A 349 29.30 25.33 16.53
N TYR A 350 30.19 24.50 17.12
CA TYR A 350 30.74 24.77 18.46
C TYR A 350 31.50 26.09 18.49
N GLY A 351 31.13 26.98 19.43
CA GLY A 351 31.79 28.26 19.66
C GLY A 351 31.30 29.40 18.75
N GLU A 352 30.33 29.17 17.89
CA GLU A 352 29.70 30.20 17.09
C GLU A 352 28.29 30.54 17.63
N ALA A 353 27.85 31.80 17.40
CA ALA A 353 26.46 32.16 17.66
C ALA A 353 25.56 31.43 16.66
N SER A 354 24.52 30.76 17.16
CA SER A 354 23.62 29.99 16.32
C SER A 354 22.20 30.51 16.43
N SER A 355 21.52 30.60 15.30
CA SER A 355 20.09 30.85 15.24
C SER A 355 19.46 29.96 14.17
N TYR A 356 18.30 29.46 14.45
CA TYR A 356 17.48 28.67 13.54
C TYR A 356 16.02 29.15 13.63
N TRP A 357 15.46 29.46 12.52
CA TRP A 357 14.04 29.80 12.40
C TRP A 357 13.43 29.03 11.24
N LEU A 358 12.26 28.48 11.48
CA LEU A 358 11.47 27.77 10.48
C LEU A 358 10.01 28.16 10.64
N GLU A 359 9.36 28.52 9.56
CA GLU A 359 7.91 28.70 9.46
C GLU A 359 7.36 27.80 8.35
N PHE A 360 6.34 27.01 8.69
CA PHE A 360 5.63 26.16 7.76
C PHE A 360 4.15 26.49 7.78
N SER A 361 3.53 26.52 6.61
CA SER A 361 2.08 26.65 6.50
C SER A 361 1.52 25.81 5.34
N VAL A 362 0.29 25.35 5.52
CA VAL A 362 -0.54 24.81 4.45
C VAL A 362 -1.90 25.50 4.49
N ARG A 363 -2.34 26.05 3.36
CA ARG A 363 -3.59 26.82 3.29
C ARG A 363 -4.32 26.60 1.96
N LYS A 364 -5.63 26.84 1.97
CA LYS A 364 -6.47 26.93 0.76
C LYS A 364 -6.26 28.28 0.09
N LEU A 365 -6.13 28.29 -1.26
CA LEU A 365 -5.97 29.50 -2.08
C LEU A 365 -7.32 30.24 -2.29
#